data_78426b34da88a4b1eb9f137dde5242a3
#
_entry.id   78426b34da88a4b1eb9f137dde5242a3
#
_cell.length_a   1.000
_cell.length_b   1.000
_cell.length_c   1.000
_cell.angle_alpha   90.00
_cell.angle_beta   90.00
_cell.angle_gamma   90.00
#
_symmetry.space_group_name_H-M   'P 1'
#
loop_
_entity.id
_entity.type
_entity.pdbx_description
1 polymer ?
#
loop_
_entity_poly.entity_id
_entity_poly.type
_entity_poly.pdbx_seq_one_letter_code
_entity_poly.pdbx_strand_id
1 'polypeptide(L)'
;MTLTGTRRPSDGSRPVLLAVAHGSRSAAGVTANRALLSRVQVLRPGLDVRCCFLDLVRPTLPEALAALDGRAAVLVPLLLGGGYHLRVDLPGALAAAGLTRLPLARALGPHPLLAAALADRLAAAGRPAGAGPVVLAAAGSSDPAANSDTARTAELLADRLGDGSQVVPAYLSAARPSPREAVAALHAAGHRHVAVATHLLAPGFFADRAAATGAHWTSAPLGTHEALARLVALRYDEARVESLAAAR
;
A
#
# COMPACT_ATOMS: atom_id res chain seq x y z
N MET A 1 -44.61 -10.09 -14.28
CA MET A 1 -43.45 -10.93 -14.63
C MET A 1 -42.57 -10.10 -15.55
N THR A 2 -41.72 -9.28 -14.97
CA THR A 2 -40.87 -8.30 -15.69
C THR A 2 -39.44 -8.71 -15.48
N LEU A 3 -38.87 -9.30 -16.52
CA LEU A 3 -37.43 -9.67 -16.53
C LEU A 3 -36.61 -8.38 -16.59
N THR A 4 -35.95 -8.02 -15.48
CA THR A 4 -34.95 -6.98 -15.42
C THR A 4 -33.71 -7.49 -16.14
N GLY A 5 -33.59 -7.12 -17.42
CA GLY A 5 -32.43 -7.43 -18.24
C GLY A 5 -31.19 -6.77 -17.65
N THR A 6 -30.24 -7.55 -17.20
CA THR A 6 -28.85 -7.15 -16.91
C THR A 6 -28.25 -6.58 -18.21
N ARG A 7 -28.20 -5.26 -18.30
CA ARG A 7 -27.51 -4.55 -19.37
C ARG A 7 -26.05 -4.96 -19.34
N ARG A 8 -25.60 -5.77 -20.30
CA ARG A 8 -24.18 -6.00 -20.56
C ARG A 8 -23.55 -4.63 -20.89
N PRO A 9 -22.43 -4.25 -20.29
CA PRO A 9 -21.69 -3.07 -20.73
C PRO A 9 -21.12 -3.35 -22.11
N SER A 10 -21.78 -2.80 -23.13
CA SER A 10 -21.35 -2.82 -24.55
C SER A 10 -20.60 -1.53 -24.87
N ASP A 11 -19.54 -1.25 -24.13
CA ASP A 11 -18.57 -0.26 -24.55
C ASP A 11 -17.19 -0.80 -24.24
N GLY A 12 -16.31 -0.84 -25.24
CA GLY A 12 -14.91 -1.31 -25.12
C GLY A 12 -14.03 -0.44 -24.21
N SER A 13 -14.65 0.32 -23.29
CA SER A 13 -13.94 1.13 -22.31
C SER A 13 -13.26 0.26 -21.26
N ARG A 14 -12.03 0.61 -20.92
CA ARG A 14 -11.30 -0.05 -19.84
C ARG A 14 -12.07 0.07 -18.53
N PRO A 15 -12.10 -0.99 -17.69
CA PRO A 15 -12.68 -0.89 -16.35
C PRO A 15 -12.06 0.27 -15.55
N VAL A 16 -12.85 0.89 -14.70
CA VAL A 16 -12.39 1.93 -13.76
C VAL A 16 -11.37 1.31 -12.79
N LEU A 17 -10.23 1.95 -12.55
CA LEU A 17 -9.39 1.65 -11.41
C LEU A 17 -10.01 2.34 -10.18
N LEU A 18 -10.63 1.57 -9.29
CA LEU A 18 -11.15 2.08 -8.02
C LEU A 18 -10.14 1.77 -6.91
N ALA A 19 -9.32 2.75 -6.58
CA ALA A 19 -8.36 2.64 -5.49
C ALA A 19 -9.05 2.77 -4.14
N VAL A 20 -8.82 1.82 -3.23
CA VAL A 20 -9.42 1.78 -1.91
C VAL A 20 -8.33 2.02 -0.86
N ALA A 21 -8.35 3.18 -0.21
CA ALA A 21 -7.46 3.52 0.88
C ALA A 21 -8.14 3.29 2.24
N HIS A 22 -7.35 3.11 3.31
CA HIS A 22 -7.92 2.95 4.64
C HIS A 22 -8.70 4.19 5.11
N GLY A 23 -8.21 5.36 4.78
CA GLY A 23 -8.65 6.63 5.34
C GLY A 23 -7.68 7.15 6.40
N SER A 24 -7.73 8.44 6.65
CA SER A 24 -6.86 9.10 7.64
C SER A 24 -7.52 10.35 8.18
N ARG A 25 -7.35 10.61 9.48
CA ARG A 25 -7.70 11.92 10.08
C ARG A 25 -6.77 13.05 9.62
N SER A 26 -5.60 12.71 9.09
CA SER A 26 -4.65 13.68 8.54
C SER A 26 -5.03 14.05 7.11
N ALA A 27 -5.28 15.33 6.85
CA ALA A 27 -5.50 15.85 5.50
C ALA A 27 -4.30 15.59 4.58
N ALA A 28 -3.08 15.61 5.12
CA ALA A 28 -1.86 15.28 4.38
C ALA A 28 -1.85 13.82 3.89
N GLY A 29 -2.39 12.89 4.70
CA GLY A 29 -2.53 11.49 4.30
C GLY A 29 -3.50 11.30 3.13
N VAL A 30 -4.64 11.98 3.17
CA VAL A 30 -5.63 11.97 2.07
C VAL A 30 -5.03 12.58 0.80
N THR A 31 -4.36 13.71 0.93
CA THR A 31 -3.69 14.40 -0.18
C THR A 31 -2.62 13.52 -0.83
N ALA A 32 -1.81 12.81 -0.02
CA ALA A 32 -0.78 11.91 -0.53
C ALA A 32 -1.37 10.75 -1.35
N ASN A 33 -2.49 10.14 -0.90
CA ASN A 33 -3.16 9.10 -1.67
C ASN A 33 -3.69 9.63 -3.01
N ARG A 34 -4.33 10.81 -3.03
CA ARG A 34 -4.81 11.43 -4.27
C ARG A 34 -3.66 11.78 -5.21
N ALA A 35 -2.57 12.32 -4.69
CA ALA A 35 -1.39 12.64 -5.48
C ALA A 35 -0.73 11.39 -6.08
N LEU A 36 -0.68 10.27 -5.35
CA LEU A 36 -0.24 8.97 -5.87
C LEU A 36 -1.10 8.56 -7.08
N LEU A 37 -2.43 8.66 -6.95
CA LEU A 37 -3.34 8.27 -8.02
C LEU A 37 -3.26 9.19 -9.24
N SER A 38 -2.98 10.48 -9.05
CA SER A 38 -2.67 11.38 -10.17
C SER A 38 -1.42 10.93 -10.93
N ARG A 39 -0.40 10.39 -10.23
CA ARG A 39 0.77 9.76 -10.89
C ARG A 39 0.39 8.51 -11.66
N VAL A 40 -0.54 7.68 -11.15
CA VAL A 40 -1.05 6.52 -11.89
C VAL A 40 -1.75 6.96 -13.17
N GLN A 41 -2.56 8.02 -13.15
CA GLN A 41 -3.20 8.58 -14.35
C GLN A 41 -2.17 9.05 -15.40
N VAL A 42 -1.09 9.68 -14.96
CA VAL A 42 0.01 10.08 -15.86
C VAL A 42 0.68 8.85 -16.51
N LEU A 43 0.88 7.78 -15.75
CA LEU A 43 1.45 6.51 -16.26
C LEU A 43 0.48 5.73 -17.16
N ARG A 44 -0.81 5.97 -17.04
CA ARG A 44 -1.89 5.28 -17.76
C ARG A 44 -2.88 6.27 -18.37
N PRO A 45 -2.50 7.02 -19.42
CA PRO A 45 -3.40 7.95 -20.09
C PRO A 45 -4.69 7.23 -20.54
N GLY A 46 -5.83 7.88 -20.29
CA GLY A 46 -7.15 7.33 -20.63
C GLY A 46 -7.71 6.28 -19.64
N LEU A 47 -7.00 5.91 -18.58
CA LEU A 47 -7.56 5.12 -17.49
C LEU A 47 -8.36 6.03 -16.54
N ASP A 48 -9.63 5.71 -16.30
CA ASP A 48 -10.42 6.37 -15.24
C ASP A 48 -9.94 5.83 -13.88
N VAL A 49 -9.31 6.70 -13.08
CA VAL A 49 -8.76 6.37 -11.76
C VAL A 49 -9.56 7.12 -10.71
N ARG A 50 -10.20 6.39 -9.82
CA ARG A 50 -11.01 6.94 -8.71
C ARG A 50 -10.46 6.48 -7.38
N CYS A 51 -10.74 7.24 -6.32
CA CYS A 51 -10.34 6.95 -4.95
C CYS A 51 -11.55 6.87 -4.04
N CYS A 52 -11.57 5.88 -3.17
CA CYS A 52 -12.50 5.82 -2.04
C CYS A 52 -11.78 5.36 -0.77
N PHE A 53 -12.49 5.41 0.34
CA PHE A 53 -11.93 5.13 1.65
C PHE A 53 -12.80 4.11 2.40
N LEU A 54 -12.15 3.26 3.22
CA LEU A 54 -12.84 2.31 4.07
C LEU A 54 -13.48 3.01 5.27
N ASP A 55 -12.82 4.04 5.78
CA ASP A 55 -13.23 4.75 6.99
C ASP A 55 -12.82 6.23 6.96
N LEU A 56 -13.41 7.05 7.84
CA LEU A 56 -13.05 8.43 8.19
C LEU A 56 -13.18 9.49 7.09
N VAL A 57 -13.19 9.13 5.81
CA VAL A 57 -13.10 10.07 4.68
C VAL A 57 -14.08 9.70 3.58
N ARG A 58 -14.60 10.70 2.85
CA ARG A 58 -15.45 10.51 1.68
C ARG A 58 -14.68 10.68 0.36
N PRO A 59 -15.15 10.02 -0.74
CA PRO A 59 -16.25 9.06 -0.75
C PRO A 59 -15.89 7.75 -0.03
N THR A 60 -16.87 7.20 0.67
CA THR A 60 -16.79 5.85 1.24
C THR A 60 -16.82 4.81 0.12
N LEU A 61 -16.42 3.56 0.41
CA LEU A 61 -16.47 2.48 -0.57
C LEU A 61 -17.92 2.27 -1.12
N PRO A 62 -18.98 2.20 -0.29
CA PRO A 62 -20.35 2.10 -0.82
C PRO A 62 -20.75 3.26 -1.73
N GLU A 63 -20.41 4.50 -1.38
CA GLU A 63 -20.68 5.68 -2.22
C GLU A 63 -19.96 5.60 -3.57
N ALA A 64 -18.70 5.19 -3.55
CA ALA A 64 -17.91 5.04 -4.77
C ALA A 64 -18.44 3.92 -5.67
N LEU A 65 -18.87 2.79 -5.08
CA LEU A 65 -19.47 1.69 -5.82
C LEU A 65 -20.81 2.11 -6.47
N ALA A 66 -21.67 2.83 -5.75
CA ALA A 66 -22.90 3.39 -6.30
C ALA A 66 -22.62 4.36 -7.47
N ALA A 67 -21.58 5.19 -7.36
CA ALA A 67 -21.16 6.14 -8.40
C ALA A 67 -20.53 5.49 -9.64
N LEU A 68 -20.33 4.18 -9.66
CA LEU A 68 -19.91 3.46 -10.88
C LEU A 68 -21.03 3.36 -11.92
N ASP A 69 -22.29 3.43 -11.51
CA ASP A 69 -23.46 3.41 -12.38
C ASP A 69 -23.41 2.26 -13.41
N GLY A 70 -23.13 1.06 -12.94
CA GLY A 70 -23.03 -0.15 -13.79
C GLY A 70 -21.75 -0.27 -14.62
N ARG A 71 -20.81 0.65 -14.52
CA ARG A 71 -19.51 0.56 -15.19
C ARG A 71 -18.65 -0.54 -14.56
N ALA A 72 -17.91 -1.27 -15.39
CA ALA A 72 -16.95 -2.23 -14.92
C ALA A 72 -15.82 -1.52 -14.14
N ALA A 73 -15.37 -2.13 -13.06
CA ALA A 73 -14.27 -1.61 -12.26
C ALA A 73 -13.37 -2.75 -11.75
N VAL A 74 -12.15 -2.41 -11.40
CA VAL A 74 -11.20 -3.24 -10.66
C VAL A 74 -10.87 -2.50 -9.37
N LEU A 75 -11.07 -3.14 -8.22
CA LEU A 75 -10.70 -2.59 -6.93
C LEU A 75 -9.20 -2.83 -6.69
N VAL A 76 -8.49 -1.76 -6.36
CA VAL A 76 -7.05 -1.82 -6.03
C VAL A 76 -6.85 -1.31 -4.61
N PRO A 77 -6.63 -2.20 -3.62
CA PRO A 77 -6.37 -1.80 -2.26
C PRO A 77 -5.04 -1.04 -2.15
N LEU A 78 -5.04 0.17 -1.63
CA LEU A 78 -3.83 0.89 -1.26
C LEU A 78 -3.38 0.41 0.13
N LEU A 79 -3.03 -0.87 0.22
CA LEU A 79 -2.58 -1.55 1.43
C LEU A 79 -1.24 -2.22 1.15
N LEU A 80 -0.27 -2.05 2.06
CA LEU A 80 1.11 -2.55 1.89
C LEU A 80 1.28 -4.03 2.25
N GLY A 81 0.28 -4.63 2.88
CA GLY A 81 0.25 -6.06 3.22
C GLY A 81 -1.18 -6.61 3.27
N GLY A 82 -1.32 -7.93 3.24
CA GLY A 82 -2.59 -8.66 3.24
C GLY A 82 -3.18 -8.83 4.63
N GLY A 83 -3.63 -7.75 5.29
CA GLY A 83 -4.25 -7.81 6.61
C GLY A 83 -5.77 -8.02 6.58
N TYR A 84 -6.39 -7.87 7.76
CA TYR A 84 -7.83 -8.03 7.99
C TYR A 84 -8.69 -7.25 7.00
N HIS A 85 -8.35 -5.99 6.74
CA HIS A 85 -9.10 -5.13 5.80
C HIS A 85 -9.19 -5.70 4.39
N LEU A 86 -8.14 -6.36 3.90
CA LEU A 86 -8.16 -6.97 2.58
C LEU A 86 -8.97 -8.27 2.54
N ARG A 87 -8.89 -9.08 3.62
CA ARG A 87 -9.49 -10.42 3.64
C ARG A 87 -10.91 -10.45 4.14
N VAL A 88 -11.34 -9.47 4.92
CA VAL A 88 -12.66 -9.43 5.57
C VAL A 88 -13.46 -8.20 5.17
N ASP A 89 -12.93 -7.00 5.39
CA ASP A 89 -13.71 -5.77 5.22
C ASP A 89 -14.08 -5.50 3.75
N LEU A 90 -13.11 -5.64 2.84
CA LEU A 90 -13.35 -5.42 1.41
C LEU A 90 -14.31 -6.46 0.80
N PRO A 91 -14.10 -7.78 0.98
CA PRO A 91 -15.07 -8.77 0.51
C PRO A 91 -16.45 -8.61 1.14
N GLY A 92 -16.52 -8.28 2.45
CA GLY A 92 -17.77 -8.02 3.15
C GLY A 92 -18.53 -6.82 2.58
N ALA A 93 -17.85 -5.72 2.31
CA ALA A 93 -18.44 -4.53 1.71
C ALA A 93 -18.94 -4.79 0.28
N LEU A 94 -18.19 -5.56 -0.52
CA LEU A 94 -18.62 -5.99 -1.85
C LEU A 94 -19.83 -6.89 -1.80
N ALA A 95 -19.89 -7.84 -0.85
CA ALA A 95 -21.04 -8.71 -0.65
C ALA A 95 -22.28 -7.93 -0.25
N ALA A 96 -22.14 -6.98 0.67
CA ALA A 96 -23.25 -6.10 1.11
C ALA A 96 -23.80 -5.23 -0.02
N ALA A 97 -22.95 -4.85 -0.98
CA ALA A 97 -23.35 -4.10 -2.18
C ALA A 97 -23.86 -4.99 -3.33
N GLY A 98 -23.88 -6.32 -3.19
CA GLY A 98 -24.24 -7.25 -4.26
C GLY A 98 -23.22 -7.32 -5.40
N LEU A 99 -21.98 -6.91 -5.17
CA LEU A 99 -20.92 -6.74 -6.18
C LEU A 99 -19.78 -7.74 -6.00
N THR A 100 -20.05 -8.95 -5.54
CA THR A 100 -19.08 -10.02 -5.27
C THR A 100 -18.24 -10.44 -6.48
N ARG A 101 -18.66 -10.08 -7.69
CA ARG A 101 -17.95 -10.38 -8.95
C ARG A 101 -16.98 -9.27 -9.40
N LEU A 102 -16.90 -8.15 -8.67
CA LEU A 102 -15.90 -7.14 -9.01
C LEU A 102 -14.49 -7.67 -8.75
N PRO A 103 -13.58 -7.57 -9.73
CA PRO A 103 -12.20 -7.96 -9.52
C PRO A 103 -11.57 -7.17 -8.38
N LEU A 104 -10.96 -7.88 -7.44
CA LEU A 104 -10.24 -7.32 -6.30
C LEU A 104 -8.76 -7.69 -6.45
N ALA A 105 -7.92 -6.67 -6.62
CA ALA A 105 -6.48 -6.85 -6.71
C ALA A 105 -5.89 -7.25 -5.35
N ARG A 106 -4.75 -7.94 -5.39
CA ARG A 106 -3.94 -8.24 -4.20
C ARG A 106 -3.42 -6.95 -3.55
N ALA A 107 -2.94 -7.04 -2.31
CA ALA A 107 -2.20 -5.96 -1.66
C ALA A 107 -1.02 -5.49 -2.53
N LEU A 108 -0.55 -4.27 -2.29
CA LEU A 108 0.63 -3.75 -2.98
C LEU A 108 1.88 -4.56 -2.66
N GLY A 109 2.04 -5.00 -1.42
CA GLY A 109 3.20 -5.78 -0.99
C GLY A 109 2.88 -7.20 -0.53
N PRO A 110 3.97 -8.00 -0.34
CA PRO A 110 5.37 -7.68 -0.65
C PRO A 110 5.63 -7.64 -2.16
N HIS A 111 6.51 -6.73 -2.61
CA HIS A 111 6.86 -6.61 -4.04
C HIS A 111 8.20 -5.88 -4.24
N PRO A 112 9.05 -6.25 -5.25
CA PRO A 112 10.33 -5.59 -5.51
C PRO A 112 10.23 -4.08 -5.76
N LEU A 113 9.13 -3.58 -6.35
CA LEU A 113 8.90 -2.14 -6.54
C LEU A 113 8.73 -1.37 -5.21
N LEU A 114 8.23 -2.02 -4.14
CA LEU A 114 8.21 -1.42 -2.81
C LEU A 114 9.63 -1.32 -2.25
N ALA A 115 10.42 -2.37 -2.39
CA ALA A 115 11.82 -2.37 -1.97
C ALA A 115 12.63 -1.28 -2.70
N ALA A 116 12.40 -1.10 -4.01
CA ALA A 116 13.01 -0.02 -4.78
C ALA A 116 12.61 1.36 -4.23
N ALA A 117 11.32 1.59 -4.00
CA ALA A 117 10.85 2.85 -3.45
C ALA A 117 11.43 3.14 -2.05
N LEU A 118 11.54 2.11 -1.18
CA LEU A 118 12.12 2.24 0.14
C LEU A 118 13.62 2.56 0.09
N ALA A 119 14.37 1.89 -0.80
CA ALA A 119 15.79 2.16 -1.00
C ALA A 119 16.03 3.58 -1.49
N ASP A 120 15.26 4.05 -2.48
CA ASP A 120 15.34 5.40 -3.02
C ASP A 120 14.97 6.45 -1.94
N ARG A 121 13.99 6.16 -1.08
CA ARG A 121 13.64 7.02 0.06
C ARG A 121 14.73 7.07 1.13
N LEU A 122 15.43 5.96 1.40
CA LEU A 122 16.60 5.95 2.29
C LEU A 122 17.75 6.77 1.72
N ALA A 123 18.04 6.64 0.43
CA ALA A 123 19.06 7.43 -0.25
C ALA A 123 18.70 8.93 -0.22
N ALA A 124 17.43 9.29 -0.49
CA ALA A 124 16.94 10.66 -0.38
C ALA A 124 17.02 11.25 1.04
N ALA A 125 16.99 10.39 2.08
CA ALA A 125 17.23 10.78 3.46
C ALA A 125 18.72 10.93 3.80
N GLY A 126 19.62 10.74 2.83
CA GLY A 126 21.06 10.89 3.00
C GLY A 126 21.77 9.66 3.55
N ARG A 127 21.13 8.46 3.61
CA ARG A 127 21.80 7.24 4.04
C ARG A 127 22.80 6.76 2.98
N PRO A 128 24.13 6.69 3.28
CA PRO A 128 25.10 6.10 2.37
C PRO A 128 24.93 4.58 2.25
N ALA A 129 25.38 3.99 1.15
CA ALA A 129 25.47 2.54 1.04
C ALA A 129 26.39 1.96 2.13
N GLY A 130 26.01 0.83 2.70
CA GLY A 130 26.80 0.16 3.76
C GLY A 130 26.83 0.90 5.11
N ALA A 131 26.06 1.95 5.30
CA ALA A 131 26.12 2.79 6.51
C ALA A 131 25.55 2.14 7.78
N GLY A 132 25.28 0.82 7.77
CA GLY A 132 24.77 0.08 8.91
C GLY A 132 23.35 -0.44 8.72
N PRO A 133 22.77 -1.06 9.75
CA PRO A 133 21.46 -1.72 9.65
C PRO A 133 20.32 -0.75 9.43
N VAL A 134 19.21 -1.30 8.89
CA VAL A 134 17.98 -0.60 8.61
C VAL A 134 16.85 -1.23 9.41
N VAL A 135 16.04 -0.42 10.06
CA VAL A 135 14.75 -0.82 10.67
C VAL A 135 13.64 -0.52 9.66
N LEU A 136 12.90 -1.52 9.21
CA LEU A 136 11.72 -1.36 8.38
C LEU A 136 10.51 -1.06 9.26
N ALA A 137 10.12 0.20 9.39
CA ALA A 137 9.01 0.63 10.23
C ALA A 137 7.68 0.52 9.49
N ALA A 138 6.90 -0.49 9.82
CA ALA A 138 5.56 -0.75 9.27
C ALA A 138 4.46 -0.41 10.29
N ALA A 139 3.22 -0.28 9.82
CA ALA A 139 2.07 -0.03 10.69
C ALA A 139 1.90 -1.14 11.75
N GLY A 140 2.10 -2.39 11.35
CA GLY A 140 1.84 -3.57 12.16
C GLY A 140 0.40 -4.06 12.05
N SER A 141 0.19 -5.31 12.41
CA SER A 141 -1.11 -5.96 12.40
C SER A 141 -1.21 -6.99 13.51
N SER A 142 -2.41 -7.22 14.02
CA SER A 142 -2.71 -8.40 14.86
C SER A 142 -2.77 -9.69 14.05
N ASP A 143 -2.82 -9.60 12.72
CA ASP A 143 -2.77 -10.74 11.82
C ASP A 143 -1.31 -11.12 11.52
N PRO A 144 -0.85 -12.33 11.94
CA PRO A 144 0.52 -12.78 11.70
C PRO A 144 0.92 -12.81 10.22
N ALA A 145 -0.02 -13.10 9.31
CA ALA A 145 0.26 -13.16 7.89
C ALA A 145 0.63 -11.76 7.32
N ALA A 146 -0.02 -10.69 7.79
CA ALA A 146 0.35 -9.33 7.40
C ALA A 146 1.75 -8.94 7.92
N ASN A 147 2.13 -9.44 9.09
CA ASN A 147 3.49 -9.21 9.61
C ASN A 147 4.54 -10.04 8.85
N SER A 148 4.18 -11.23 8.35
CA SER A 148 5.03 -12.02 7.44
C SER A 148 5.27 -11.29 6.11
N ASP A 149 4.27 -10.59 5.58
CA ASP A 149 4.44 -9.72 4.39
C ASP A 149 5.45 -8.60 4.65
N THR A 150 5.45 -8.03 5.87
CA THR A 150 6.44 -7.03 6.28
C THR A 150 7.85 -7.63 6.37
N ALA A 151 7.99 -8.83 6.94
CA ALA A 151 9.27 -9.54 7.00
C ALA A 151 9.79 -9.83 5.59
N ARG A 152 8.93 -10.31 4.69
CA ARG A 152 9.31 -10.52 3.29
C ARG A 152 9.70 -9.21 2.58
N THR A 153 9.06 -8.09 2.89
CA THR A 153 9.46 -6.78 2.36
C THR A 153 10.83 -6.35 2.90
N ALA A 154 11.16 -6.70 4.15
CA ALA A 154 12.50 -6.43 4.72
C ALA A 154 13.60 -7.22 3.99
N GLU A 155 13.35 -8.49 3.65
CA GLU A 155 14.26 -9.31 2.84
C GLU A 155 14.47 -8.69 1.44
N LEU A 156 13.39 -8.32 0.75
CA LEU A 156 13.45 -7.67 -0.56
C LEU A 156 14.20 -6.33 -0.51
N LEU A 157 14.08 -5.59 0.59
CA LEU A 157 14.82 -4.35 0.79
C LEU A 157 16.30 -4.62 1.01
N ALA A 158 16.67 -5.65 1.80
CA ALA A 158 18.06 -6.05 2.00
C ALA A 158 18.70 -6.44 0.66
N ASP A 159 18.01 -7.28 -0.12
CA ASP A 159 18.45 -7.67 -1.47
C ASP A 159 18.62 -6.45 -2.39
N ARG A 160 17.70 -5.50 -2.33
CA ARG A 160 17.71 -4.28 -3.16
C ARG A 160 18.83 -3.32 -2.77
N LEU A 161 19.14 -3.20 -1.48
CA LEU A 161 20.29 -2.40 -1.01
C LEU A 161 21.62 -3.00 -1.50
N GLY A 162 21.75 -4.33 -1.46
CA GLY A 162 22.89 -5.05 -2.02
C GLY A 162 24.25 -4.73 -1.34
N ASP A 163 24.20 -4.04 -0.20
CA ASP A 163 25.37 -3.54 0.54
C ASP A 163 25.68 -4.34 1.81
N GLY A 164 25.04 -5.49 2.00
CA GLY A 164 25.17 -6.34 3.18
C GLY A 164 24.42 -5.81 4.42
N SER A 165 23.65 -4.73 4.31
CA SER A 165 22.91 -4.18 5.43
C SER A 165 21.82 -5.13 5.91
N GLN A 166 21.81 -5.42 7.21
CA GLN A 166 20.70 -6.10 7.86
C GLN A 166 19.45 -5.21 7.82
N VAL A 167 18.29 -5.77 7.46
CA VAL A 167 17.00 -5.08 7.53
C VAL A 167 16.11 -5.79 8.55
N VAL A 168 15.73 -5.07 9.61
CA VAL A 168 14.95 -5.59 10.75
C VAL A 168 13.52 -5.05 10.65
N PRO A 169 12.48 -5.90 10.51
CA PRO A 169 11.10 -5.44 10.55
C PRO A 169 10.73 -4.97 11.96
N ALA A 170 9.97 -3.87 12.04
CA ALA A 170 9.46 -3.32 13.29
C ALA A 170 8.09 -2.67 13.08
N TYR A 171 7.28 -2.61 14.14
CA TYR A 171 5.85 -2.34 14.05
C TYR A 171 5.43 -1.17 14.94
N LEU A 172 4.68 -0.25 14.35
CA LEU A 172 4.19 0.96 15.05
C LEU A 172 2.98 0.68 15.93
N SER A 173 2.29 -0.46 15.69
CA SER A 173 1.18 -0.95 16.50
C SER A 173 1.06 -2.48 16.43
N ALA A 174 0.27 -3.07 17.32
CA ALA A 174 -0.23 -4.45 17.29
C ALA A 174 0.81 -5.59 17.25
N ALA A 175 2.09 -5.32 17.05
CA ALA A 175 3.17 -6.31 17.02
C ALA A 175 4.49 -5.74 17.58
N ARG A 176 5.48 -6.60 17.73
CA ARG A 176 6.80 -6.25 18.29
C ARG A 176 7.92 -6.78 17.38
N PRO A 177 9.14 -6.19 17.45
CA PRO A 177 9.48 -4.99 18.21
C PRO A 177 8.87 -3.71 17.63
N SER A 178 8.75 -2.66 18.43
CA SER A 178 8.51 -1.31 17.93
C SER A 178 9.76 -0.76 17.24
N PRO A 179 9.66 0.23 16.35
CA PRO A 179 10.83 0.83 15.71
C PRO A 179 11.84 1.41 16.70
N ARG A 180 11.36 2.01 17.80
CA ARG A 180 12.23 2.52 18.89
C ARG A 180 13.00 1.40 19.59
N GLU A 181 12.33 0.28 19.91
CA GLU A 181 12.98 -0.89 20.51
C GLU A 181 14.02 -1.51 19.57
N ALA A 182 13.69 -1.62 18.27
CA ALA A 182 14.61 -2.15 17.27
C ALA A 182 15.87 -1.26 17.10
N VAL A 183 15.69 0.06 17.01
CA VAL A 183 16.80 1.02 16.95
C VAL A 183 17.67 0.92 18.22
N ALA A 184 17.07 0.89 19.40
CA ALA A 184 17.80 0.78 20.67
C ALA A 184 18.57 -0.54 20.76
N ALA A 185 18.00 -1.66 20.33
CA ALA A 185 18.68 -2.97 20.31
C ALA A 185 19.87 -2.97 19.36
N LEU A 186 19.77 -2.36 18.19
CA LEU A 186 20.87 -2.24 17.24
C LEU A 186 22.01 -1.34 17.80
N HIS A 187 21.68 -0.24 18.46
CA HIS A 187 22.69 0.58 19.16
C HIS A 187 23.38 -0.21 20.29
N ALA A 188 22.62 -0.96 21.09
CA ALA A 188 23.19 -1.81 22.15
C ALA A 188 24.09 -2.92 21.58
N ALA A 189 23.85 -3.39 20.35
CA ALA A 189 24.70 -4.32 19.61
C ALA A 189 25.95 -3.66 19.00
N GLY A 190 26.19 -2.36 19.24
CA GLY A 190 27.38 -1.64 18.81
C GLY A 190 27.27 -0.91 17.47
N HIS A 191 26.11 -0.92 16.82
CA HIS A 191 25.91 -0.17 15.60
C HIS A 191 25.77 1.34 15.88
N ARG A 192 26.76 2.13 15.44
CA ARG A 192 26.74 3.59 15.62
C ARG A 192 25.68 4.29 14.80
N HIS A 193 25.43 3.79 13.60
CA HIS A 193 24.49 4.37 12.66
C HIS A 193 23.39 3.36 12.36
N VAL A 194 22.14 3.77 12.56
CA VAL A 194 20.94 2.98 12.26
C VAL A 194 20.02 3.85 11.40
N ALA A 195 19.47 3.29 10.36
CA ALA A 195 18.46 3.95 9.53
C ALA A 195 17.05 3.39 9.79
N VAL A 196 16.03 4.20 9.55
CA VAL A 196 14.63 3.78 9.53
C VAL A 196 14.07 3.95 8.11
N ALA A 197 13.64 2.86 7.51
CA ALA A 197 12.86 2.85 6.27
C ALA A 197 11.36 2.91 6.63
N THR A 198 10.69 3.99 6.28
CA THR A 198 9.28 4.21 6.62
C THR A 198 8.38 3.49 5.63
N HIS A 199 7.97 2.27 5.97
CA HIS A 199 7.06 1.42 5.20
C HIS A 199 5.59 1.83 5.42
N LEU A 200 5.29 3.07 5.04
CA LEU A 200 3.95 3.68 5.13
C LEU A 200 3.65 4.40 3.81
N LEU A 201 2.37 4.44 3.43
CA LEU A 201 1.96 5.11 2.19
C LEU A 201 2.05 6.64 2.28
N ALA A 202 1.71 7.20 3.43
CA ALA A 202 1.47 8.63 3.55
C ALA A 202 1.97 9.19 4.90
N PRO A 203 2.19 10.52 4.99
CA PRO A 203 2.48 11.19 6.25
C PRO A 203 1.28 11.12 7.21
N GLY A 204 1.57 11.27 8.51
CA GLY A 204 0.60 11.27 9.59
C GLY A 204 1.17 10.61 10.85
N PHE A 205 0.32 10.35 11.84
CA PHE A 205 0.69 9.90 13.17
C PHE A 205 1.73 8.75 13.20
N PHE A 206 1.58 7.74 12.36
CA PHE A 206 2.55 6.64 12.32
C PHE A 206 3.90 7.06 11.72
N ALA A 207 3.89 7.92 10.70
CA ALA A 207 5.14 8.44 10.12
C ALA A 207 5.90 9.31 11.14
N ASP A 208 5.18 10.11 11.91
CA ASP A 208 5.76 10.94 12.98
C ASP A 208 6.40 10.07 14.06
N ARG A 209 5.74 8.97 14.44
CA ARG A 209 6.31 7.98 15.38
C ARG A 209 7.55 7.26 14.84
N ALA A 210 7.58 6.95 13.53
CA ALA A 210 8.76 6.38 12.89
C ALA A 210 9.94 7.39 12.89
N ALA A 211 9.65 8.68 12.68
CA ALA A 211 10.66 9.73 12.74
C ALA A 211 11.22 9.96 14.14
N ALA A 212 10.43 9.71 15.20
CA ALA A 212 10.81 9.95 16.60
C ALA A 212 11.55 8.76 17.26
N THR A 213 12.27 7.91 16.48
CA THR A 213 12.93 6.70 16.98
C THR A 213 14.33 6.93 17.53
N GLY A 214 14.98 8.04 17.17
CA GLY A 214 16.39 8.31 17.48
C GLY A 214 17.36 7.68 16.45
N ALA A 215 16.87 7.19 15.32
CA ALA A 215 17.71 6.71 14.24
C ALA A 215 18.51 7.85 13.58
N HIS A 216 19.67 7.53 13.01
CA HIS A 216 20.54 8.51 12.34
C HIS A 216 19.90 9.06 11.05
N TRP A 217 19.24 8.21 10.30
CA TRP A 217 18.45 8.58 9.13
C TRP A 217 17.05 7.98 9.22
N THR A 218 16.05 8.77 8.90
CA THR A 218 14.68 8.27 8.73
C THR A 218 14.13 8.73 7.40
N SER A 219 13.72 7.77 6.59
CA SER A 219 13.14 8.08 5.28
C SER A 219 11.74 8.66 5.40
N ALA A 220 11.36 9.50 4.44
CA ALA A 220 9.96 9.86 4.26
C ALA A 220 9.11 8.61 3.90
N PRO A 221 7.78 8.64 4.13
CA PRO A 221 6.86 7.64 3.59
C PRO A 221 6.95 7.49 2.08
N LEU A 222 6.43 6.39 1.54
CA LEU A 222 6.46 6.07 0.11
C LEU A 222 5.84 7.17 -0.76
N GLY A 223 4.71 7.71 -0.35
CA GLY A 223 4.08 8.88 -0.97
C GLY A 223 3.80 8.68 -2.46
N THR A 224 4.21 9.66 -3.26
CA THR A 224 4.03 9.67 -4.72
C THR A 224 5.19 9.05 -5.49
N HIS A 225 5.95 8.14 -4.86
CA HIS A 225 7.09 7.50 -5.52
C HIS A 225 6.66 6.78 -6.81
N GLU A 226 7.43 6.94 -7.88
CA GLU A 226 7.06 6.39 -9.19
C GLU A 226 6.91 4.86 -9.17
N ALA A 227 7.81 4.15 -8.49
CA ALA A 227 7.72 2.70 -8.35
C ALA A 227 6.41 2.27 -7.68
N LEU A 228 5.90 3.05 -6.71
CA LEU A 228 4.61 2.80 -6.07
C LEU A 228 3.45 3.03 -7.05
N ALA A 229 3.47 4.10 -7.85
CA ALA A 229 2.45 4.35 -8.87
C ALA A 229 2.44 3.25 -9.94
N ARG A 230 3.62 2.77 -10.37
CA ARG A 230 3.75 1.61 -11.26
C ARG A 230 3.17 0.34 -10.64
N LEU A 231 3.38 0.13 -9.35
CA LEU A 231 2.84 -1.04 -8.65
C LEU A 231 1.32 -1.01 -8.56
N VAL A 232 0.71 0.15 -8.29
CA VAL A 232 -0.75 0.32 -8.32
C VAL A 232 -1.31 -0.04 -9.71
N ALA A 233 -0.69 0.47 -10.76
CA ALA A 233 -1.08 0.15 -12.14
C ALA A 233 -0.91 -1.35 -12.47
N LEU A 234 0.17 -1.97 -12.00
CA LEU A 234 0.42 -3.41 -12.16
C LEU A 234 -0.66 -4.25 -11.49
N ARG A 235 -1.02 -3.93 -10.24
CA ARG A 235 -2.08 -4.63 -9.50
C ARG A 235 -3.44 -4.54 -10.20
N TYR A 236 -3.74 -3.39 -10.80
CA TYR A 236 -4.92 -3.24 -11.65
C TYR A 236 -4.87 -4.17 -12.87
N ASP A 237 -3.76 -4.18 -13.60
CA ASP A 237 -3.61 -5.00 -14.82
C ASP A 237 -3.70 -6.50 -14.49
N GLU A 238 -3.05 -6.96 -13.41
CA GLU A 238 -3.10 -8.35 -12.93
C GLU A 238 -4.55 -8.79 -12.63
N ALA A 239 -5.27 -8.06 -11.78
CA ALA A 239 -6.62 -8.42 -11.40
C ALA A 239 -7.61 -8.36 -12.58
N ARG A 240 -7.41 -7.44 -13.51
CA ARG A 240 -8.19 -7.39 -14.75
C ARG A 240 -8.01 -8.62 -15.61
N VAL A 241 -6.76 -9.08 -15.79
CA VAL A 241 -6.45 -10.27 -16.57
C VAL A 241 -7.00 -11.54 -15.92
N GLU A 242 -6.82 -11.68 -14.60
CA GLU A 242 -7.35 -12.82 -13.83
C GLU A 242 -8.88 -12.90 -13.94
N SER A 243 -9.57 -11.77 -13.87
CA SER A 243 -11.04 -11.73 -14.03
C SER A 243 -11.50 -12.14 -15.42
N LEU A 244 -10.78 -11.74 -16.47
CA LEU A 244 -11.10 -12.14 -17.85
C LEU A 244 -10.87 -13.64 -18.08
N ALA A 245 -9.86 -14.20 -17.42
CA ALA A 245 -9.58 -15.64 -17.50
C ALA A 245 -10.65 -16.48 -16.77
N ALA A 246 -11.15 -15.99 -15.62
CA ALA A 246 -12.20 -16.66 -14.84
C ALA A 246 -13.61 -16.55 -15.48
N ALA A 247 -13.80 -15.67 -16.45
CA ALA A 247 -15.08 -15.49 -17.16
C ALA A 247 -15.21 -16.33 -18.45
N ARG A 248 -14.17 -17.08 -18.80
CA ARG A 248 -14.13 -18.01 -19.95
C ARG A 248 -14.45 -19.43 -19.53
#